data_2833782ea5b01bfc47986447670325b8
#
_entry.id   2833782ea5b01bfc47986447670325b8
#
_cell.length_a   1.000
_cell.length_b   1.000
_cell.length_c   1.000
_cell.angle_alpha   90.00
_cell.angle_beta   90.00
_cell.angle_gamma   90.00
#
_symmetry.space_group_name_H-M   'P 1'
#
loop_
_entity.id
_entity.type
_entity.pdbx_description
1 polymer ?
#
loop_
_entity_poly.entity_id
_entity_poly.type
_entity_poly.pdbx_seq_one_letter_code
_entity_poly.pdbx_strand_id
1 'polypeptide(L)'
;MLPNLISQIESSNATVCVMGLGRVGLPLAVVLANSGLTCYGVDIDSERVSLVNRGKTPFKENGLDEWLKQAQKLGKFHATIDTKESILRSDIILVTVGTPTTIQRCMDYSQLYSALERISEVNLNGKAIGIRCTLVPGTVNNVIVPYLEEKSKLKAGKDFALAMCPERILEGCAIDELFSLPEIVGGINDVSNAIFTKLFRKINPKKDILYTTPTGAELAKLFTNVYRYLSFALANEFAMWAENYGEDAHEIIKAANHGYPRCNIPKPGFAGGPCLGKDGLLLDNTPFISIVSTAWKLNEMIPQHVAESIRRRIGLLYGKRITVLGLAFKAGSDDTRLSPCVKLVEILKGFGAIVPVHDPYIPNTLSIDEALENSDVVVVAINHPEFGNLAKEIDDSGCKLVYDVWGIFDGTSFKKAAYMRLGKRT
;
A
#
# COMPACT_ATOMS: atom_id res chain seq x y z
N MET A 1 -36.40 -7.24 -1.45
CA MET A 1 -35.18 -7.79 -2.11
C MET A 1 -33.93 -7.58 -1.27
N LEU A 2 -33.54 -6.36 -0.91
CA LEU A 2 -32.35 -6.10 -0.10
C LEU A 2 -32.31 -6.85 1.26
N PRO A 3 -33.37 -6.96 2.05
CA PRO A 3 -33.36 -7.74 3.29
C PRO A 3 -33.07 -9.24 3.07
N ASN A 4 -33.47 -9.80 1.93
CA ASN A 4 -33.20 -11.21 1.59
C ASN A 4 -31.69 -11.46 1.33
N LEU A 5 -30.95 -10.45 0.88
CA LEU A 5 -29.51 -10.54 0.64
C LEU A 5 -28.74 -10.85 1.93
N ILE A 6 -29.17 -10.32 3.07
CA ILE A 6 -28.58 -10.63 4.39
C ILE A 6 -28.64 -12.15 4.65
N SER A 7 -29.80 -12.76 4.46
CA SER A 7 -29.99 -14.21 4.65
C SER A 7 -29.17 -15.03 3.66
N GLN A 8 -29.03 -14.57 2.41
CA GLN A 8 -28.17 -15.20 1.40
C GLN A 8 -26.70 -15.15 1.79
N ILE A 9 -26.22 -14.03 2.35
CA ILE A 9 -24.85 -13.92 2.87
C ILE A 9 -24.66 -14.91 4.02
N GLU A 10 -25.56 -14.93 4.98
CA GLU A 10 -25.49 -15.81 6.15
C GLU A 10 -25.45 -17.29 5.77
N SER A 11 -26.28 -17.72 4.82
CA SER A 11 -26.33 -19.09 4.30
C SER A 11 -25.22 -19.42 3.27
N SER A 12 -24.33 -18.48 2.95
CA SER A 12 -23.30 -18.61 1.91
C SER A 12 -23.84 -18.85 0.48
N ASN A 13 -25.06 -18.43 0.22
CA ASN A 13 -25.69 -18.51 -1.10
C ASN A 13 -25.49 -17.22 -1.92
N ALA A 14 -25.07 -16.14 -1.30
CA ALA A 14 -24.76 -14.90 -2.01
C ALA A 14 -23.49 -15.05 -2.87
N THR A 15 -23.53 -14.41 -4.03
CA THR A 15 -22.40 -14.36 -4.98
C THR A 15 -21.78 -12.97 -5.00
N VAL A 16 -20.46 -12.92 -5.04
CA VAL A 16 -19.68 -11.67 -4.99
C VAL A 16 -18.90 -11.50 -6.28
N CYS A 17 -18.97 -10.32 -6.88
CA CYS A 17 -18.04 -9.87 -7.92
C CYS A 17 -17.03 -8.91 -7.32
N VAL A 18 -15.74 -9.18 -7.47
CA VAL A 18 -14.65 -8.27 -7.08
C VAL A 18 -14.01 -7.71 -8.35
N MET A 19 -14.16 -6.40 -8.57
CA MET A 19 -13.67 -5.70 -9.75
C MET A 19 -12.26 -5.13 -9.50
N GLY A 20 -11.26 -5.71 -10.16
CA GLY A 20 -9.84 -5.47 -9.99
C GLY A 20 -9.17 -6.55 -9.15
N LEU A 21 -8.24 -7.32 -9.76
CA LEU A 21 -7.47 -8.38 -9.10
C LEU A 21 -6.03 -7.91 -8.77
N GLY A 22 -5.92 -6.66 -8.33
CA GLY A 22 -4.68 -6.10 -7.80
C GLY A 22 -4.43 -6.54 -6.35
N ARG A 23 -3.48 -5.85 -5.69
CA ARG A 23 -3.01 -6.14 -4.32
C ARG A 23 -4.10 -6.03 -3.24
N VAL A 24 -5.23 -5.41 -3.55
CA VAL A 24 -6.40 -5.32 -2.66
C VAL A 24 -7.45 -6.36 -3.03
N GLY A 25 -7.84 -6.40 -4.31
CA GLY A 25 -8.99 -7.18 -4.74
C GLY A 25 -8.75 -8.68 -4.77
N LEU A 26 -7.58 -9.14 -5.20
CA LEU A 26 -7.28 -10.58 -5.23
C LEU A 26 -7.28 -11.21 -3.84
N PRO A 27 -6.56 -10.67 -2.82
CA PRO A 27 -6.65 -11.20 -1.46
C PRO A 27 -8.07 -11.22 -0.90
N LEU A 28 -8.83 -10.13 -1.09
CA LEU A 28 -10.22 -10.03 -0.63
C LEU A 28 -11.12 -11.09 -1.28
N ALA A 29 -11.05 -11.25 -2.61
CA ALA A 29 -11.86 -12.22 -3.35
C ALA A 29 -11.57 -13.67 -2.90
N VAL A 30 -10.29 -13.98 -2.71
CA VAL A 30 -9.83 -15.30 -2.28
C VAL A 30 -10.26 -15.59 -0.84
N VAL A 31 -10.17 -14.62 0.07
CA VAL A 31 -10.60 -14.77 1.48
C VAL A 31 -12.12 -14.94 1.55
N LEU A 32 -12.91 -14.16 0.81
CA LEU A 32 -14.37 -14.33 0.74
C LEU A 32 -14.76 -15.70 0.17
N ALA A 33 -14.05 -16.18 -0.86
CA ALA A 33 -14.29 -17.50 -1.43
C ALA A 33 -14.00 -18.63 -0.42
N ASN A 34 -12.90 -18.54 0.31
CA ASN A 34 -12.58 -19.49 1.38
C ASN A 34 -13.55 -19.41 2.57
N SER A 35 -14.25 -18.28 2.73
CA SER A 35 -15.32 -18.12 3.73
C SER A 35 -16.67 -18.69 3.27
N GLY A 36 -16.70 -19.38 2.12
CA GLY A 36 -17.83 -20.13 1.59
C GLY A 36 -18.67 -19.41 0.54
N LEU A 37 -18.42 -18.12 0.25
CA LEU A 37 -19.12 -17.38 -0.79
C LEU A 37 -18.60 -17.75 -2.19
N THR A 38 -19.45 -17.69 -3.21
CA THR A 38 -18.98 -17.81 -4.60
C THR A 38 -18.48 -16.44 -5.05
N CYS A 39 -17.22 -16.37 -5.51
CA CYS A 39 -16.57 -15.11 -5.88
C CYS A 39 -16.10 -15.13 -7.35
N TYR A 40 -16.54 -14.14 -8.11
CA TYR A 40 -16.00 -13.81 -9.43
C TYR A 40 -15.01 -12.68 -9.28
N GLY A 41 -13.73 -12.95 -9.55
CA GLY A 41 -12.70 -11.92 -9.64
C GLY A 41 -12.57 -11.43 -11.08
N VAL A 42 -12.74 -10.15 -11.31
CA VAL A 42 -12.69 -9.57 -12.65
C VAL A 42 -11.48 -8.64 -12.77
N ASP A 43 -10.71 -8.80 -13.85
CA ASP A 43 -9.65 -7.85 -14.20
C ASP A 43 -9.60 -7.65 -15.72
N ILE A 44 -9.19 -6.47 -16.14
CA ILE A 44 -9.01 -6.14 -17.57
C ILE A 44 -7.73 -6.75 -18.15
N ASP A 45 -6.78 -7.11 -17.29
CA ASP A 45 -5.50 -7.71 -17.65
C ASP A 45 -5.66 -9.23 -17.82
N SER A 46 -5.70 -9.68 -19.07
CA SER A 46 -5.87 -11.09 -19.42
C SER A 46 -4.71 -11.98 -18.97
N GLU A 47 -3.47 -11.43 -18.89
CA GLU A 47 -2.31 -12.17 -18.40
C GLU A 47 -2.43 -12.42 -16.90
N ARG A 48 -2.85 -11.39 -16.14
CA ARG A 48 -3.16 -11.51 -14.71
C ARG A 48 -4.23 -12.55 -14.45
N VAL A 49 -5.35 -12.49 -15.17
CA VAL A 49 -6.46 -13.48 -15.07
C VAL A 49 -5.94 -14.87 -15.38
N SER A 50 -5.17 -15.05 -16.45
CA SER A 50 -4.58 -16.34 -16.83
C SER A 50 -3.64 -16.88 -15.75
N LEU A 51 -2.81 -16.03 -15.16
CA LEU A 51 -1.89 -16.39 -14.08
C LEU A 51 -2.66 -16.87 -12.84
N VAL A 52 -3.66 -16.10 -12.42
CA VAL A 52 -4.52 -16.40 -11.27
C VAL A 52 -5.27 -17.71 -11.49
N ASN A 53 -5.83 -17.96 -12.68
CA ASN A 53 -6.52 -19.22 -13.01
C ASN A 53 -5.58 -20.44 -12.95
N ARG A 54 -4.28 -20.23 -13.12
CA ARG A 54 -3.25 -21.29 -12.93
C ARG A 54 -2.82 -21.47 -11.47
N GLY A 55 -3.48 -20.80 -10.52
CA GLY A 55 -3.16 -20.86 -9.09
C GLY A 55 -1.86 -20.14 -8.70
N LYS A 56 -1.47 -19.12 -9.46
CA LYS A 56 -0.29 -18.29 -9.20
C LYS A 56 -0.70 -16.85 -8.98
N THR A 57 -0.07 -16.18 -8.03
CA THR A 57 -0.33 -14.77 -7.74
C THR A 57 0.55 -13.85 -8.62
N PRO A 58 0.02 -12.70 -9.08
CA PRO A 58 0.76 -11.79 -9.96
C PRO A 58 1.71 -10.83 -9.21
N PHE A 59 1.78 -10.94 -7.89
CA PHE A 59 2.63 -10.12 -7.02
C PHE A 59 2.92 -10.90 -5.72
N LYS A 60 3.94 -10.46 -5.00
CA LYS A 60 4.30 -11.06 -3.72
C LYS A 60 3.31 -10.66 -2.62
N GLU A 61 2.67 -11.67 -1.99
CA GLU A 61 1.82 -11.51 -0.82
C GLU A 61 1.86 -12.80 0.00
N ASN A 62 2.15 -12.68 1.30
CA ASN A 62 2.34 -13.85 2.15
C ASN A 62 1.07 -14.70 2.25
N GLY A 63 1.20 -16.00 2.00
CA GLY A 63 0.11 -16.98 2.10
C GLY A 63 -0.92 -16.92 0.96
N LEU A 64 -0.86 -15.94 0.05
CA LEU A 64 -1.92 -15.74 -0.96
C LEU A 64 -1.98 -16.89 -1.97
N ASP A 65 -0.85 -17.50 -2.36
CA ASP A 65 -0.82 -18.64 -3.29
C ASP A 65 -1.56 -19.85 -2.72
N GLU A 66 -1.38 -20.14 -1.44
CA GLU A 66 -2.06 -21.24 -0.73
C GLU A 66 -3.56 -20.98 -0.64
N TRP A 67 -3.95 -19.78 -0.25
CA TRP A 67 -5.34 -19.36 -0.16
C TRP A 67 -6.04 -19.37 -1.52
N LEU A 68 -5.36 -18.95 -2.60
CA LEU A 68 -5.86 -18.99 -3.96
C LEU A 68 -6.14 -20.44 -4.42
N LYS A 69 -5.17 -21.34 -4.23
CA LYS A 69 -5.32 -22.76 -4.56
C LYS A 69 -6.47 -23.41 -3.78
N GLN A 70 -6.62 -23.06 -2.50
CA GLN A 70 -7.71 -23.56 -1.69
C GLN A 70 -9.07 -23.08 -2.19
N ALA A 71 -9.23 -21.79 -2.49
CA ALA A 71 -10.47 -21.23 -3.03
C ALA A 71 -10.87 -21.86 -4.38
N GLN A 72 -9.89 -22.13 -5.25
CA GLN A 72 -10.10 -22.83 -6.51
C GLN A 72 -10.50 -24.29 -6.29
N LYS A 73 -9.84 -25.00 -5.37
CA LYS A 73 -10.19 -26.39 -5.03
C LYS A 73 -11.61 -26.52 -4.49
N LEU A 74 -12.09 -25.52 -3.77
CA LEU A 74 -13.47 -25.44 -3.28
C LEU A 74 -14.48 -25.12 -4.40
N GLY A 75 -14.03 -24.77 -5.62
CA GLY A 75 -14.89 -24.32 -6.71
C GLY A 75 -15.62 -23.01 -6.41
N LYS A 76 -15.08 -22.20 -5.49
CA LYS A 76 -15.70 -20.95 -5.00
C LYS A 76 -15.08 -19.68 -5.57
N PHE A 77 -13.95 -19.77 -6.27
CA PHE A 77 -13.30 -18.62 -6.88
C PHE A 77 -13.07 -18.82 -8.38
N HIS A 78 -13.47 -17.83 -9.18
CA HIS A 78 -13.36 -17.81 -10.63
C HIS A 78 -12.80 -16.46 -11.10
N ALA A 79 -11.62 -16.44 -11.71
CA ALA A 79 -11.08 -15.22 -12.31
C ALA A 79 -11.47 -15.14 -13.81
N THR A 80 -11.88 -13.95 -14.27
CA THR A 80 -12.34 -13.74 -15.65
C THR A 80 -12.13 -12.30 -16.11
N ILE A 81 -12.09 -12.11 -17.44
CA ILE A 81 -12.17 -10.78 -18.08
C ILE A 81 -13.62 -10.36 -18.37
N ASP A 82 -14.57 -11.28 -18.28
CA ASP A 82 -15.99 -11.01 -18.57
C ASP A 82 -16.65 -10.31 -17.38
N THR A 83 -16.54 -8.99 -17.38
CA THR A 83 -17.10 -8.12 -16.35
C THR A 83 -18.62 -8.18 -16.31
N LYS A 84 -19.28 -8.13 -17.48
CA LYS A 84 -20.74 -8.05 -17.56
C LYS A 84 -21.41 -9.29 -17.00
N GLU A 85 -20.99 -10.47 -17.43
CA GLU A 85 -21.54 -11.74 -16.95
C GLU A 85 -21.29 -11.92 -15.45
N SER A 86 -20.10 -11.53 -14.98
CA SER A 86 -19.77 -11.60 -13.55
C SER A 86 -20.68 -10.73 -12.69
N ILE A 87 -20.95 -9.48 -13.12
CA ILE A 87 -21.86 -8.57 -12.41
C ILE A 87 -23.30 -9.10 -12.48
N LEU A 88 -23.74 -9.61 -13.61
CA LEU A 88 -25.10 -10.19 -13.77
C LEU A 88 -25.34 -11.31 -12.76
N ARG A 89 -24.40 -12.23 -12.60
CA ARG A 89 -24.46 -13.38 -11.69
C ARG A 89 -24.28 -13.04 -10.23
N SER A 90 -23.83 -11.82 -9.90
CA SER A 90 -23.47 -11.47 -8.53
C SER A 90 -24.54 -10.64 -7.84
N ASP A 91 -24.71 -10.91 -6.55
CA ASP A 91 -25.59 -10.18 -5.65
C ASP A 91 -24.86 -8.96 -5.06
N ILE A 92 -23.53 -9.08 -4.87
CA ILE A 92 -22.67 -8.08 -4.28
C ILE A 92 -21.54 -7.75 -5.24
N ILE A 93 -21.28 -6.48 -5.45
CA ILE A 93 -20.21 -5.97 -6.31
C ILE A 93 -19.24 -5.16 -5.44
N LEU A 94 -17.98 -5.57 -5.37
CA LEU A 94 -16.91 -4.86 -4.66
C LEU A 94 -15.98 -4.20 -5.67
N VAL A 95 -15.91 -2.88 -5.65
CA VAL A 95 -15.08 -2.09 -6.56
C VAL A 95 -13.72 -1.83 -5.89
N THR A 96 -12.67 -2.48 -6.40
CA THR A 96 -11.29 -2.42 -5.89
C THR A 96 -10.31 -1.93 -6.97
N VAL A 97 -10.81 -1.21 -7.97
CA VAL A 97 -9.99 -0.67 -9.06
C VAL A 97 -9.02 0.40 -8.56
N GLY A 98 -7.93 0.60 -9.30
CA GLY A 98 -6.96 1.63 -8.96
C GLY A 98 -7.49 3.03 -9.15
N THR A 99 -7.06 3.94 -8.28
CA THR A 99 -7.29 5.39 -8.40
C THR A 99 -5.93 6.09 -8.32
N PRO A 100 -5.11 6.00 -9.39
CA PRO A 100 -3.79 6.62 -9.41
C PRO A 100 -3.89 8.15 -9.47
N THR A 101 -2.78 8.82 -9.22
CA THR A 101 -2.65 10.25 -9.49
C THR A 101 -1.95 10.49 -10.83
N THR A 102 -2.35 11.52 -11.52
CA THR A 102 -1.66 12.01 -12.73
C THR A 102 -0.32 12.67 -12.35
N ILE A 103 0.49 13.00 -13.36
CA ILE A 103 1.73 13.78 -13.20
C ILE A 103 1.42 15.15 -12.55
N GLN A 104 0.25 15.74 -12.82
CA GLN A 104 -0.23 16.99 -12.23
C GLN A 104 -0.78 16.81 -10.80
N ARG A 105 -0.66 15.60 -10.23
CA ARG A 105 -1.14 15.23 -8.87
C ARG A 105 -2.66 15.34 -8.70
N CYS A 106 -3.42 15.26 -9.79
CA CYS A 106 -4.87 15.08 -9.75
C CYS A 106 -5.24 13.61 -9.71
N MET A 107 -6.40 13.28 -9.13
CA MET A 107 -6.89 11.90 -9.19
C MET A 107 -7.28 11.53 -10.62
N ASP A 108 -6.84 10.36 -11.04
CA ASP A 108 -7.34 9.72 -12.26
C ASP A 108 -8.46 8.75 -11.91
N TYR A 109 -9.68 9.12 -12.23
CA TYR A 109 -10.87 8.31 -12.01
C TYR A 109 -11.29 7.47 -13.23
N SER A 110 -10.46 7.38 -14.26
CA SER A 110 -10.79 6.64 -15.49
C SER A 110 -11.20 5.19 -15.22
N GLN A 111 -10.45 4.49 -14.36
CA GLN A 111 -10.76 3.12 -13.98
C GLN A 111 -12.05 3.04 -13.15
N LEU A 112 -12.30 3.99 -12.26
CA LEU A 112 -13.54 4.05 -11.48
C LEU A 112 -14.75 4.27 -12.40
N TYR A 113 -14.70 5.25 -13.30
CA TYR A 113 -15.79 5.51 -14.23
C TYR A 113 -16.04 4.31 -15.15
N SER A 114 -15.00 3.65 -15.65
CA SER A 114 -15.15 2.43 -16.43
C SER A 114 -15.85 1.32 -15.64
N ALA A 115 -15.51 1.15 -14.35
CA ALA A 115 -16.19 0.19 -13.48
C ALA A 115 -17.66 0.55 -13.26
N LEU A 116 -17.96 1.82 -12.98
CA LEU A 116 -19.34 2.33 -12.80
C LEU A 116 -20.19 2.16 -14.07
N GLU A 117 -19.60 2.40 -15.24
CA GLU A 117 -20.27 2.18 -16.53
C GLU A 117 -20.68 0.71 -16.67
N ARG A 118 -19.75 -0.23 -16.45
CA ARG A 118 -20.05 -1.68 -16.50
C ARG A 118 -21.11 -2.09 -15.47
N ILE A 119 -21.07 -1.53 -14.28
CA ILE A 119 -22.09 -1.77 -13.25
C ILE A 119 -23.45 -1.26 -13.73
N SER A 120 -23.52 -0.11 -14.39
CA SER A 120 -24.77 0.49 -14.86
C SER A 120 -25.41 -0.22 -16.06
N GLU A 121 -24.66 -1.11 -16.75
CA GLU A 121 -25.18 -1.93 -17.87
C GLU A 121 -26.13 -3.04 -17.42
N VAL A 122 -26.18 -3.35 -16.12
CA VAL A 122 -27.02 -4.43 -15.57
C VAL A 122 -28.12 -3.89 -14.67
N ASN A 123 -29.15 -4.72 -14.43
CA ASN A 123 -30.18 -4.35 -13.45
C ASN A 123 -29.62 -4.43 -12.03
N LEU A 124 -29.59 -3.29 -11.35
CA LEU A 124 -29.06 -3.16 -9.97
C LEU A 124 -30.08 -3.50 -8.88
N ASN A 125 -31.35 -3.75 -9.24
CA ASN A 125 -32.41 -4.01 -8.25
C ASN A 125 -32.08 -5.23 -7.37
N GLY A 126 -31.99 -5.02 -6.07
CA GLY A 126 -31.64 -6.03 -5.09
C GLY A 126 -30.15 -6.30 -4.92
N LYS A 127 -29.28 -5.65 -5.68
CA LYS A 127 -27.82 -5.80 -5.56
C LYS A 127 -27.22 -4.85 -4.50
N ALA A 128 -26.02 -5.18 -4.04
CA ALA A 128 -25.23 -4.31 -3.14
C ALA A 128 -23.89 -3.93 -3.81
N ILE A 129 -23.51 -2.65 -3.71
CA ILE A 129 -22.28 -2.12 -4.30
C ILE A 129 -21.41 -1.58 -3.17
N GLY A 130 -20.22 -2.16 -2.98
CA GLY A 130 -19.22 -1.74 -2.01
C GLY A 130 -18.02 -1.08 -2.70
N ILE A 131 -17.77 0.17 -2.38
CA ILE A 131 -16.62 0.90 -2.90
C ILE A 131 -15.46 0.74 -1.93
N ARG A 132 -14.34 0.20 -2.41
CA ARG A 132 -13.13 0.00 -1.60
C ARG A 132 -11.94 0.86 -2.08
N CYS A 133 -12.10 1.55 -3.19
CA CYS A 133 -11.08 2.45 -3.74
C CYS A 133 -10.84 3.65 -2.82
N THR A 134 -9.62 4.21 -2.86
CA THR A 134 -9.33 5.50 -2.23
C THR A 134 -9.93 6.63 -3.07
N LEU A 135 -10.74 7.47 -2.47
CA LEU A 135 -11.49 8.53 -3.13
C LEU A 135 -11.25 9.90 -2.48
N VAL A 136 -11.45 10.96 -3.24
CA VAL A 136 -11.59 12.31 -2.68
C VAL A 136 -12.88 12.37 -1.86
N PRO A 137 -12.87 12.99 -0.65
CA PRO A 137 -14.04 13.05 0.21
C PRO A 137 -15.27 13.65 -0.50
N GLY A 138 -16.41 12.97 -0.35
CA GLY A 138 -17.67 13.34 -0.99
C GLY A 138 -17.92 12.66 -2.35
N THR A 139 -16.94 11.93 -2.90
CA THR A 139 -17.08 11.27 -4.21
C THR A 139 -18.25 10.28 -4.25
N VAL A 140 -18.45 9.50 -3.20
CA VAL A 140 -19.58 8.55 -3.17
C VAL A 140 -20.91 9.28 -3.28
N ASN A 141 -21.13 10.31 -2.48
CA ASN A 141 -22.41 11.02 -2.44
C ASN A 141 -22.64 11.93 -3.65
N ASN A 142 -21.59 12.59 -4.13
CA ASN A 142 -21.71 13.65 -5.14
C ASN A 142 -21.46 13.15 -6.57
N VAL A 143 -20.85 11.98 -6.74
CA VAL A 143 -20.49 11.44 -8.06
C VAL A 143 -21.09 10.05 -8.26
N ILE A 144 -20.75 9.06 -7.38
CA ILE A 144 -21.10 7.66 -7.63
C ILE A 144 -22.61 7.44 -7.52
N VAL A 145 -23.24 7.91 -6.45
CA VAL A 145 -24.70 7.78 -6.25
C VAL A 145 -25.48 8.43 -7.38
N PRO A 146 -25.26 9.73 -7.71
CA PRO A 146 -25.98 10.37 -8.82
C PRO A 146 -25.76 9.67 -10.17
N TYR A 147 -24.52 9.24 -10.46
CA TYR A 147 -24.20 8.52 -11.69
C TYR A 147 -24.99 7.22 -11.83
N LEU A 148 -24.95 6.36 -10.80
CA LEU A 148 -25.65 5.08 -10.84
C LEU A 148 -27.17 5.25 -10.87
N GLU A 149 -27.73 6.22 -10.14
CA GLU A 149 -29.16 6.51 -10.17
C GLU A 149 -29.61 7.02 -11.55
N GLU A 150 -28.83 7.91 -12.17
CA GLU A 150 -29.12 8.44 -13.50
C GLU A 150 -29.12 7.31 -14.56
N LYS A 151 -28.09 6.46 -14.53
CA LYS A 151 -27.94 5.39 -15.53
C LYS A 151 -28.94 4.24 -15.34
N SER A 152 -29.13 3.76 -14.11
CA SER A 152 -29.99 2.62 -13.83
C SER A 152 -31.47 2.95 -13.71
N LYS A 153 -31.82 4.25 -13.51
CA LYS A 153 -33.17 4.73 -13.15
C LYS A 153 -33.69 4.16 -11.82
N LEU A 154 -32.81 3.63 -10.98
CA LEU A 154 -33.08 3.07 -9.65
C LEU A 154 -32.55 4.01 -8.57
N LYS A 155 -33.06 3.84 -7.34
CA LYS A 155 -32.68 4.66 -6.18
C LYS A 155 -31.76 3.90 -5.24
N ALA A 156 -30.58 4.48 -5.00
CA ALA A 156 -29.64 4.00 -4.02
C ALA A 156 -30.28 4.01 -2.61
N GLY A 157 -30.03 2.95 -1.84
CA GLY A 157 -30.61 2.76 -0.50
C GLY A 157 -32.04 2.19 -0.51
N LYS A 158 -32.74 2.22 -1.63
CA LYS A 158 -34.08 1.66 -1.78
C LYS A 158 -34.07 0.43 -2.69
N ASP A 159 -33.59 0.61 -3.92
CA ASP A 159 -33.62 -0.44 -4.95
C ASP A 159 -32.30 -1.24 -4.96
N PHE A 160 -31.19 -0.61 -4.64
CA PHE A 160 -29.89 -1.25 -4.44
C PHE A 160 -29.16 -0.65 -3.22
N ALA A 161 -28.34 -1.47 -2.55
CA ALA A 161 -27.51 -1.00 -1.43
C ALA A 161 -26.17 -0.43 -1.96
N LEU A 162 -25.66 0.58 -1.25
CA LEU A 162 -24.33 1.13 -1.55
C LEU A 162 -23.63 1.55 -0.24
N ALA A 163 -22.33 1.24 -0.16
CA ALA A 163 -21.48 1.68 0.94
C ALA A 163 -20.06 1.98 0.49
N MET A 164 -19.44 2.95 1.16
CA MET A 164 -18.00 3.12 1.18
C MET A 164 -17.39 2.24 2.26
N CYS A 165 -16.53 1.30 1.86
CA CYS A 165 -15.85 0.35 2.74
C CYS A 165 -14.35 0.40 2.44
N PRO A 166 -13.62 1.43 2.90
CA PRO A 166 -12.26 1.69 2.45
C PRO A 166 -11.28 0.60 2.88
N GLU A 167 -10.40 0.21 1.98
CA GLU A 167 -9.35 -0.75 2.30
C GLU A 167 -8.20 -0.10 3.05
N ARG A 168 -7.69 -0.80 4.09
CA ARG A 168 -6.59 -0.32 4.93
C ARG A 168 -5.48 -1.35 5.15
N ILE A 169 -5.54 -2.48 4.43
CA ILE A 169 -4.52 -3.53 4.53
C ILE A 169 -3.14 -3.04 4.09
N LEU A 170 -2.12 -3.65 4.66
CA LEU A 170 -0.73 -3.47 4.30
C LEU A 170 -0.29 -4.59 3.35
N GLU A 171 0.28 -4.24 2.20
CA GLU A 171 0.88 -5.22 1.29
C GLU A 171 1.88 -6.12 2.03
N GLY A 172 1.87 -7.42 1.74
CA GLY A 172 2.64 -8.45 2.43
C GLY A 172 2.00 -9.00 3.71
N CYS A 173 0.93 -8.35 4.22
CA CYS A 173 0.16 -8.77 5.39
C CYS A 173 -1.35 -8.82 5.12
N ALA A 174 -1.76 -8.78 3.85
CA ALA A 174 -3.15 -8.58 3.46
C ALA A 174 -4.08 -9.66 4.02
N ILE A 175 -3.68 -10.93 4.00
CA ILE A 175 -4.50 -12.02 4.51
C ILE A 175 -4.75 -11.85 6.01
N ASP A 176 -3.70 -11.69 6.81
CA ASP A 176 -3.83 -11.56 8.27
C ASP A 176 -4.62 -10.31 8.66
N GLU A 177 -4.41 -9.20 7.95
CA GLU A 177 -5.10 -7.95 8.22
C GLU A 177 -6.56 -7.95 7.76
N LEU A 178 -6.92 -8.70 6.70
CA LEU A 178 -8.33 -8.92 6.36
C LEU A 178 -9.09 -9.64 7.47
N PHE A 179 -8.43 -10.46 8.28
CA PHE A 179 -9.05 -11.10 9.46
C PHE A 179 -9.02 -10.20 10.70
N SER A 180 -7.94 -9.50 10.96
CA SER A 180 -7.66 -8.85 12.24
C SER A 180 -8.10 -7.38 12.32
N LEU A 181 -7.97 -6.60 11.24
CA LEU A 181 -8.31 -5.18 11.28
C LEU A 181 -9.81 -4.95 11.39
N PRO A 182 -10.25 -3.95 12.18
CA PRO A 182 -11.62 -3.47 12.15
C PRO A 182 -12.01 -2.99 10.75
N GLU A 183 -13.26 -3.19 10.35
CA GLU A 183 -13.78 -2.69 9.09
C GLU A 183 -14.54 -1.37 9.28
N ILE A 184 -14.38 -0.43 8.37
CA ILE A 184 -15.15 0.81 8.33
C ILE A 184 -16.25 0.64 7.29
N VAL A 185 -17.49 0.88 7.67
CA VAL A 185 -18.65 0.81 6.78
C VAL A 185 -19.38 2.14 6.77
N GLY A 186 -19.32 2.85 5.67
CA GLY A 186 -20.06 4.07 5.39
C GLY A 186 -21.20 3.77 4.41
N GLY A 187 -22.27 3.12 4.90
CA GLY A 187 -23.46 2.88 4.11
C GLY A 187 -24.28 4.14 3.91
N ILE A 188 -24.97 4.25 2.76
CA ILE A 188 -25.90 5.35 2.51
C ILE A 188 -27.15 5.28 3.39
N ASN A 189 -27.42 4.13 4.02
CA ASN A 189 -28.47 3.90 5.01
C ASN A 189 -28.17 2.65 5.85
N ASP A 190 -29.04 2.37 6.84
CA ASP A 190 -28.87 1.24 7.77
C ASP A 190 -28.93 -0.13 7.08
N VAL A 191 -29.73 -0.27 6.03
CA VAL A 191 -29.80 -1.52 5.25
C VAL A 191 -28.47 -1.80 4.56
N SER A 192 -27.87 -0.77 3.97
CA SER A 192 -26.53 -0.86 3.39
C SER A 192 -25.48 -1.23 4.44
N ASN A 193 -25.52 -0.59 5.62
CA ASN A 193 -24.64 -0.92 6.74
C ASN A 193 -24.79 -2.38 7.16
N ALA A 194 -26.02 -2.88 7.30
CA ALA A 194 -26.28 -4.25 7.71
C ALA A 194 -25.75 -5.28 6.71
N ILE A 195 -25.94 -5.06 5.42
CA ILE A 195 -25.47 -5.95 4.34
C ILE A 195 -23.94 -6.08 4.39
N PHE A 196 -23.21 -4.96 4.40
CA PHE A 196 -21.73 -4.99 4.39
C PHE A 196 -21.17 -5.50 5.71
N THR A 197 -21.82 -5.24 6.83
CA THR A 197 -21.48 -5.86 8.11
C THR A 197 -21.54 -7.39 8.02
N LYS A 198 -22.62 -7.93 7.48
CA LYS A 198 -22.74 -9.39 7.33
C LYS A 198 -21.70 -9.95 6.38
N LEU A 199 -21.42 -9.25 5.26
CA LEU A 199 -20.40 -9.65 4.31
C LEU A 199 -19.02 -9.76 4.99
N PHE A 200 -18.56 -8.72 5.70
CA PHE A 200 -17.24 -8.74 6.32
C PHE A 200 -17.15 -9.69 7.53
N ARG A 201 -18.26 -9.92 8.22
CA ARG A 201 -18.35 -10.94 9.27
C ARG A 201 -18.33 -12.38 8.75
N LYS A 202 -18.48 -12.61 7.43
CA LYS A 202 -18.15 -13.92 6.83
C LYS A 202 -16.66 -14.21 6.88
N ILE A 203 -15.82 -13.20 6.77
CA ILE A 203 -14.36 -13.34 6.90
C ILE A 203 -14.00 -13.69 8.34
N ASN A 204 -14.50 -12.92 9.30
CA ASN A 204 -14.32 -13.14 10.72
C ASN A 204 -15.61 -12.78 11.47
N PRO A 205 -16.32 -13.75 12.08
CA PRO A 205 -17.58 -13.51 12.80
C PRO A 205 -17.46 -12.49 13.95
N LYS A 206 -16.26 -12.32 14.51
CA LYS A 206 -15.96 -11.37 15.59
C LYS A 206 -15.37 -10.06 15.07
N LYS A 207 -15.40 -9.84 13.74
CA LYS A 207 -14.82 -8.64 13.14
C LYS A 207 -15.52 -7.41 13.68
N ASP A 208 -14.73 -6.47 14.19
CA ASP A 208 -15.21 -5.18 14.65
C ASP A 208 -15.60 -4.31 13.45
N ILE A 209 -16.79 -3.70 13.50
CA ILE A 209 -17.31 -2.89 12.42
C ILE A 209 -17.62 -1.49 12.96
N LEU A 210 -16.99 -0.50 12.36
CA LEU A 210 -17.15 0.91 12.69
C LEU A 210 -18.05 1.58 11.65
N TYR A 211 -19.18 2.11 12.08
CA TYR A 211 -20.13 2.79 11.22
C TYR A 211 -19.84 4.28 11.11
N THR A 212 -19.98 4.81 9.92
CA THR A 212 -19.91 6.24 9.64
C THR A 212 -20.70 6.57 8.38
N THR A 213 -20.71 7.82 7.94
CA THR A 213 -21.26 8.19 6.63
C THR A 213 -20.30 7.78 5.51
N PRO A 214 -20.74 7.69 4.24
CA PRO A 214 -19.85 7.45 3.11
C PRO A 214 -18.66 8.42 3.09
N THR A 215 -18.90 9.71 3.23
CA THR A 215 -17.85 10.73 3.29
C THR A 215 -16.95 10.57 4.53
N GLY A 216 -17.52 10.19 5.66
CA GLY A 216 -16.74 9.86 6.88
C GLY A 216 -15.80 8.69 6.67
N ALA A 217 -16.22 7.66 5.92
CA ALA A 217 -15.38 6.51 5.57
C ALA A 217 -14.24 6.89 4.60
N GLU A 218 -14.52 7.73 3.60
CA GLU A 218 -13.51 8.30 2.70
C GLU A 218 -12.45 9.08 3.50
N LEU A 219 -12.89 9.96 4.41
CA LEU A 219 -12.00 10.76 5.27
C LEU A 219 -11.18 9.88 6.22
N ALA A 220 -11.80 8.89 6.88
CA ALA A 220 -11.11 8.02 7.83
C ALA A 220 -9.93 7.28 7.20
N LYS A 221 -10.09 6.83 5.95
CA LYS A 221 -9.01 6.23 5.17
C LYS A 221 -7.86 7.21 4.96
N LEU A 222 -8.16 8.41 4.49
CA LEU A 222 -7.17 9.43 4.20
C LEU A 222 -6.46 9.90 5.48
N PHE A 223 -7.21 10.12 6.57
CA PHE A 223 -6.63 10.51 7.86
C PHE A 223 -5.62 9.49 8.37
N THR A 224 -5.90 8.18 8.24
CA THR A 224 -4.96 7.13 8.64
C THR A 224 -3.64 7.23 7.87
N ASN A 225 -3.68 7.41 6.55
CA ASN A 225 -2.48 7.48 5.73
C ASN A 225 -1.74 8.81 5.92
N VAL A 226 -2.47 9.92 6.03
CA VAL A 226 -1.88 11.25 6.29
C VAL A 226 -1.18 11.26 7.64
N TYR A 227 -1.82 10.77 8.71
CA TYR A 227 -1.20 10.66 10.03
C TYR A 227 0.13 9.89 9.98
N ARG A 228 0.14 8.73 9.31
CA ARG A 228 1.37 7.94 9.17
C ARG A 228 2.45 8.69 8.38
N TYR A 229 2.07 9.37 7.30
CA TYR A 229 3.01 10.11 6.47
C TYR A 229 3.63 11.31 7.20
N LEU A 230 2.80 12.05 7.96
CA LEU A 230 3.25 13.14 8.84
C LEU A 230 4.18 12.63 9.94
N SER A 231 3.87 11.47 10.52
CA SER A 231 4.69 10.87 11.57
C SER A 231 6.09 10.52 11.06
N PHE A 232 6.20 9.99 9.83
CA PHE A 232 7.50 9.75 9.20
C PHE A 232 8.26 11.06 8.90
N ALA A 233 7.56 12.09 8.40
CA ALA A 233 8.19 13.38 8.14
C ALA A 233 8.77 13.98 9.43
N LEU A 234 8.01 13.93 10.53
CA LEU A 234 8.46 14.39 11.82
C LEU A 234 9.69 13.61 12.32
N ALA A 235 9.68 12.28 12.20
CA ALA A 235 10.82 11.45 12.59
C ALA A 235 12.07 11.76 11.75
N ASN A 236 11.88 12.01 10.45
CA ASN A 236 12.96 12.40 9.54
C ASN A 236 13.53 13.80 9.88
N GLU A 237 12.67 14.75 10.25
CA GLU A 237 13.11 16.07 10.72
C GLU A 237 13.90 15.95 12.02
N PHE A 238 13.46 15.12 12.97
CA PHE A 238 14.20 14.82 14.21
C PHE A 238 15.55 14.16 13.91
N ALA A 239 15.62 13.31 12.90
CA ALA A 239 16.88 12.73 12.45
C ALA A 239 17.87 13.80 12.00
N MET A 240 17.44 14.76 11.17
CA MET A 240 18.29 15.86 10.73
C MET A 240 18.70 16.80 11.89
N TRP A 241 17.81 17.04 12.87
CA TRP A 241 18.15 17.80 14.06
C TRP A 241 19.20 17.08 14.91
N ALA A 242 19.03 15.78 15.17
CA ALA A 242 20.02 15.01 15.91
C ALA A 242 21.40 15.04 15.24
N GLU A 243 21.46 14.89 13.91
CA GLU A 243 22.70 15.04 13.14
C GLU A 243 23.36 16.41 13.36
N ASN A 244 22.59 17.50 13.42
CA ASN A 244 23.12 18.85 13.63
C ASN A 244 23.72 19.06 15.04
N TYR A 245 23.18 18.34 16.05
CA TYR A 245 23.72 18.35 17.40
C TYR A 245 24.79 17.29 17.64
N GLY A 246 25.12 16.46 16.63
CA GLY A 246 26.10 15.38 16.77
C GLY A 246 25.60 14.16 17.54
N GLU A 247 24.28 14.03 17.66
CA GLU A 247 23.59 13.00 18.42
C GLU A 247 23.05 11.88 17.53
N ASP A 248 22.47 10.85 18.16
CA ASP A 248 21.87 9.70 17.50
C ASP A 248 20.34 9.72 17.65
N ALA A 249 19.62 10.00 16.56
CA ALA A 249 18.17 10.10 16.56
C ALA A 249 17.48 8.79 16.99
N HIS A 250 18.05 7.63 16.65
CA HIS A 250 17.46 6.34 17.02
C HIS A 250 17.45 6.13 18.53
N GLU A 251 18.56 6.49 19.21
CA GLU A 251 18.64 6.39 20.69
C GLU A 251 17.75 7.45 21.36
N ILE A 252 17.71 8.67 20.82
CA ILE A 252 16.85 9.74 21.35
C ILE A 252 15.38 9.35 21.20
N ILE A 253 14.95 8.88 20.03
CA ILE A 253 13.56 8.45 19.78
C ILE A 253 13.19 7.27 20.69
N LYS A 254 14.10 6.30 20.86
CA LYS A 254 13.89 5.18 21.78
C LYS A 254 13.69 5.68 23.22
N ALA A 255 14.51 6.62 23.68
CA ALA A 255 14.39 7.22 25.01
C ALA A 255 13.08 8.02 25.16
N ALA A 256 12.71 8.82 24.15
CA ALA A 256 11.48 9.62 24.17
C ALA A 256 10.22 8.76 24.21
N ASN A 257 10.21 7.61 23.53
CA ASN A 257 9.08 6.69 23.50
C ASN A 257 8.99 5.79 24.74
N HIS A 258 10.11 5.57 25.44
CA HIS A 258 10.20 4.53 26.48
C HIS A 258 9.27 4.85 27.68
N GLY A 259 8.26 4.00 27.87
CA GLY A 259 7.32 4.14 28.99
C GLY A 259 6.44 5.38 28.96
N TYR A 260 6.40 6.14 27.85
CA TYR A 260 5.61 7.37 27.75
C TYR A 260 4.41 7.17 26.79
N PRO A 261 3.18 6.91 27.31
CA PRO A 261 2.03 6.48 26.49
C PRO A 261 1.56 7.53 25.46
N ARG A 262 1.94 8.79 25.63
CA ARG A 262 1.56 9.90 24.73
C ARG A 262 2.56 10.12 23.60
N CYS A 263 3.62 9.31 23.50
CA CYS A 263 4.66 9.43 22.50
C CYS A 263 4.80 8.10 21.74
N ASN A 264 4.76 8.16 20.41
CA ASN A 264 4.99 7.01 19.54
C ASN A 264 5.63 7.50 18.22
N ILE A 265 6.88 8.03 18.36
CA ILE A 265 7.64 8.50 17.22
C ILE A 265 8.17 7.30 16.45
N PRO A 266 7.91 7.17 15.15
CA PRO A 266 8.48 6.08 14.35
C PRO A 266 9.98 6.23 14.17
N LYS A 267 10.66 5.17 13.74
CA LYS A 267 12.04 5.28 13.27
C LYS A 267 12.12 6.17 12.04
N PRO A 268 13.15 7.01 11.89
CA PRO A 268 13.39 7.74 10.66
C PRO A 268 13.72 6.76 9.52
N GLY A 269 13.41 7.16 8.29
CA GLY A 269 13.63 6.32 7.12
C GLY A 269 12.86 6.81 5.90
N PHE A 270 12.97 6.08 4.82
CA PHE A 270 12.28 6.41 3.59
C PHE A 270 10.76 6.23 3.71
N ALA A 271 10.00 7.26 3.42
CA ALA A 271 8.54 7.24 3.38
C ALA A 271 8.05 7.50 1.95
N GLY A 272 7.44 6.50 1.33
CA GLY A 272 6.98 6.59 -0.05
C GLY A 272 5.94 5.53 -0.39
N GLY A 273 5.85 5.21 -1.67
CA GLY A 273 4.91 4.25 -2.21
C GLY A 273 3.61 4.87 -2.73
N PRO A 274 2.77 4.05 -3.40
CA PRO A 274 1.62 4.55 -4.18
C PRO A 274 0.50 5.14 -3.33
N CYS A 275 0.49 4.94 -2.02
CA CYS A 275 -0.58 5.41 -1.14
C CYS A 275 -0.15 6.60 -0.28
N LEU A 276 0.93 6.47 0.52
CA LEU A 276 1.30 7.48 1.51
C LEU A 276 1.58 8.85 0.86
N GLY A 277 2.33 8.87 -0.24
CA GLY A 277 2.71 10.12 -0.90
C GLY A 277 1.56 10.85 -1.61
N LYS A 278 0.49 10.14 -2.01
CA LYS A 278 -0.63 10.75 -2.74
C LYS A 278 -1.85 11.09 -1.88
N ASP A 279 -2.16 10.26 -0.86
CA ASP A 279 -3.42 10.37 -0.13
C ASP A 279 -3.54 11.71 0.62
N GLY A 280 -2.41 12.27 1.06
CA GLY A 280 -2.38 13.61 1.62
C GLY A 280 -2.77 14.72 0.66
N LEU A 281 -2.44 14.57 -0.62
CA LEU A 281 -2.78 15.54 -1.66
C LEU A 281 -4.29 15.59 -1.93
N LEU A 282 -5.03 14.53 -1.61
CA LEU A 282 -6.49 14.47 -1.77
C LEU A 282 -7.24 15.33 -0.75
N LEU A 283 -6.57 15.71 0.34
CA LEU A 283 -7.11 16.58 1.39
C LEU A 283 -6.60 18.02 1.27
N ASP A 284 -5.58 18.27 0.45
CA ASP A 284 -4.90 19.57 0.36
C ASP A 284 -5.58 20.51 -0.65
N ASN A 285 -6.88 20.72 -0.47
CA ASN A 285 -7.68 21.71 -1.25
C ASN A 285 -7.74 23.09 -0.57
N THR A 286 -6.86 23.35 0.40
CA THR A 286 -6.87 24.62 1.14
C THR A 286 -5.93 25.64 0.52
N PRO A 287 -6.29 26.94 0.47
CA PRO A 287 -5.42 28.00 -0.02
C PRO A 287 -4.26 28.34 0.93
N PHE A 288 -4.15 27.64 2.05
CA PHE A 288 -3.12 27.85 3.08
C PHE A 288 -1.99 26.85 2.95
N ILE A 289 -0.80 27.20 3.46
CA ILE A 289 0.33 26.25 3.58
C ILE A 289 -0.09 25.15 4.55
N SER A 290 -0.34 23.99 4.00
CA SER A 290 -0.76 22.83 4.77
C SER A 290 0.47 22.12 5.37
N ILE A 291 0.33 21.63 6.60
CA ILE A 291 1.33 20.77 7.24
C ILE A 291 1.59 19.51 6.39
N VAL A 292 0.58 19.02 5.68
CA VAL A 292 0.67 17.88 4.76
C VAL A 292 1.63 18.18 3.61
N SER A 293 1.49 19.35 3.00
CA SER A 293 2.35 19.80 1.90
C SER A 293 3.82 19.97 2.35
N THR A 294 4.03 20.50 3.56
CA THR A 294 5.37 20.65 4.14
C THR A 294 6.00 19.28 4.43
N ALA A 295 5.27 18.38 5.06
CA ALA A 295 5.72 17.01 5.34
C ALA A 295 6.01 16.23 4.05
N TRP A 296 5.20 16.46 3.00
CA TRP A 296 5.46 15.87 1.70
C TRP A 296 6.81 16.32 1.14
N LYS A 297 7.09 17.61 1.12
CA LYS A 297 8.39 18.15 0.68
C LYS A 297 9.55 17.57 1.48
N LEU A 298 9.41 17.47 2.79
CA LEU A 298 10.44 16.94 3.68
C LEU A 298 10.74 15.46 3.32
N ASN A 299 9.74 14.59 3.25
CA ASN A 299 9.95 13.19 2.91
C ASN A 299 10.55 13.01 1.50
N GLU A 300 10.15 13.83 0.54
CA GLU A 300 10.69 13.83 -0.82
C GLU A 300 12.17 14.25 -0.90
N MET A 301 12.66 15.02 0.10
CA MET A 301 14.06 15.47 0.19
C MET A 301 14.97 14.44 0.85
N ILE A 302 14.47 13.45 1.59
CA ILE A 302 15.32 12.50 2.33
C ILE A 302 16.30 11.73 1.43
N PRO A 303 15.93 11.22 0.24
CA PRO A 303 16.90 10.58 -0.66
C PRO A 303 18.05 11.53 -1.05
N GLN A 304 17.76 12.81 -1.29
CA GLN A 304 18.78 13.82 -1.55
C GLN A 304 19.69 14.04 -0.31
N HIS A 305 19.10 14.12 0.88
CA HIS A 305 19.83 14.24 2.14
C HIS A 305 20.80 13.08 2.36
N VAL A 306 20.37 11.84 2.08
CA VAL A 306 21.24 10.64 2.13
C VAL A 306 22.41 10.76 1.16
N ALA A 307 22.16 11.09 -0.11
CA ALA A 307 23.19 11.24 -1.13
C ALA A 307 24.20 12.34 -0.74
N GLU A 308 23.72 13.48 -0.24
CA GLU A 308 24.57 14.58 0.24
C GLU A 308 25.38 14.20 1.49
N SER A 309 24.82 13.38 2.38
CA SER A 309 25.55 12.88 3.56
C SER A 309 26.70 11.97 3.15
N ILE A 310 26.48 11.08 2.16
CA ILE A 310 27.53 10.27 1.57
C ILE A 310 28.60 11.17 0.92
N ARG A 311 28.17 12.16 0.13
CA ARG A 311 29.08 13.10 -0.54
C ARG A 311 29.93 13.89 0.46
N ARG A 312 29.36 14.36 1.56
CA ARG A 312 30.12 15.05 2.63
C ARG A 312 31.19 14.15 3.25
N ARG A 313 30.91 12.83 3.35
CA ARG A 313 31.82 11.88 3.98
C ARG A 313 32.98 11.44 3.09
N ILE A 314 32.72 11.16 1.79
CA ILE A 314 33.69 10.58 0.88
C ILE A 314 34.18 11.53 -0.23
N GLY A 315 33.60 12.73 -0.33
CA GLY A 315 33.94 13.72 -1.35
C GLY A 315 33.17 13.50 -2.67
N LEU A 316 33.84 13.68 -3.79
CA LEU A 316 33.24 13.57 -5.12
C LEU A 316 32.71 12.16 -5.40
N LEU A 317 31.46 12.08 -5.83
CA LEU A 317 30.78 10.79 -6.14
C LEU A 317 31.02 10.34 -7.59
N TYR A 318 31.49 11.22 -8.47
CA TYR A 318 31.77 10.89 -9.87
C TYR A 318 32.74 9.72 -9.99
N GLY A 319 32.35 8.70 -10.76
CA GLY A 319 33.12 7.48 -10.96
C GLY A 319 33.17 6.51 -9.77
N LYS A 320 32.58 6.88 -8.61
CA LYS A 320 32.47 5.99 -7.45
C LYS A 320 31.42 4.91 -7.69
N ARG A 321 31.74 3.70 -7.25
CA ARG A 321 30.81 2.58 -7.26
C ARG A 321 30.02 2.55 -5.94
N ILE A 322 28.74 2.93 -6.01
CA ILE A 322 27.85 3.05 -4.84
C ILE A 322 26.74 2.03 -5.00
N THR A 323 26.85 0.93 -4.29
CA THR A 323 25.86 -0.15 -4.31
C THR A 323 24.63 0.23 -3.49
N VAL A 324 23.45 0.06 -4.06
CA VAL A 324 22.17 0.28 -3.37
C VAL A 324 21.48 -1.07 -3.16
N LEU A 325 21.24 -1.40 -1.88
CA LEU A 325 20.51 -2.59 -1.46
C LEU A 325 19.06 -2.21 -1.19
N GLY A 326 18.17 -2.66 -2.08
CA GLY A 326 16.74 -2.45 -2.06
C GLY A 326 16.24 -1.35 -2.99
N LEU A 327 15.19 -1.67 -3.75
CA LEU A 327 14.46 -0.76 -4.64
C LEU A 327 13.00 -0.59 -4.27
N ALA A 328 12.43 -1.58 -3.55
CA ALA A 328 11.03 -1.53 -3.15
C ALA A 328 10.75 -0.31 -2.27
N PHE A 329 9.49 0.16 -2.24
CA PHE A 329 9.12 1.29 -1.37
C PHE A 329 8.99 0.88 0.11
N LYS A 330 8.92 -0.41 0.42
CA LYS A 330 8.84 -0.97 1.79
C LYS A 330 9.42 -2.37 1.86
N ALA A 331 9.79 -2.80 3.06
CA ALA A 331 10.31 -4.14 3.31
C ALA A 331 9.31 -5.24 2.91
N GLY A 332 9.84 -6.35 2.37
CA GLY A 332 9.07 -7.54 2.00
C GLY A 332 8.13 -7.36 0.80
N SER A 333 8.23 -6.26 0.06
CA SER A 333 7.42 -5.96 -1.12
C SER A 333 8.25 -6.04 -2.40
N ASP A 334 7.60 -6.36 -3.51
CA ASP A 334 8.13 -6.31 -4.87
C ASP A 334 7.66 -5.05 -5.64
N ASP A 335 7.14 -4.03 -4.94
CA ASP A 335 6.58 -2.81 -5.54
C ASP A 335 7.56 -1.64 -5.46
N THR A 336 7.96 -1.13 -6.61
CA THR A 336 8.87 0.02 -6.76
C THR A 336 8.15 1.34 -7.05
N ARG A 337 6.82 1.35 -7.15
CA ARG A 337 6.06 2.55 -7.49
C ARG A 337 6.27 3.65 -6.44
N LEU A 338 6.69 4.84 -6.91
CA LEU A 338 6.98 5.99 -6.05
C LEU A 338 7.93 5.65 -4.89
N SER A 339 8.88 4.74 -5.13
CA SER A 339 9.88 4.36 -4.13
C SER A 339 10.94 5.44 -3.95
N PRO A 340 11.23 5.87 -2.71
CA PRO A 340 12.36 6.74 -2.41
C PRO A 340 13.73 6.09 -2.72
N CYS A 341 13.79 4.74 -2.70
CA CYS A 341 15.03 4.02 -3.06
C CYS A 341 15.36 4.20 -4.54
N VAL A 342 14.37 4.16 -5.44
CA VAL A 342 14.54 4.45 -6.86
C VAL A 342 15.02 5.87 -7.06
N LYS A 343 14.43 6.84 -6.34
CA LYS A 343 14.88 8.26 -6.38
C LYS A 343 16.34 8.41 -5.93
N LEU A 344 16.74 7.71 -4.88
CA LEU A 344 18.13 7.72 -4.44
C LEU A 344 19.08 7.23 -5.53
N VAL A 345 18.74 6.14 -6.21
CA VAL A 345 19.51 5.60 -7.34
C VAL A 345 19.68 6.65 -8.45
N GLU A 346 18.59 7.34 -8.82
CA GLU A 346 18.61 8.41 -9.83
C GLU A 346 19.48 9.59 -9.40
N ILE A 347 19.37 10.01 -8.14
CA ILE A 347 20.18 11.11 -7.58
C ILE A 347 21.68 10.75 -7.61
N LEU A 348 22.04 9.54 -7.17
CA LEU A 348 23.44 9.09 -7.17
C LEU A 348 24.00 9.01 -8.60
N LYS A 349 23.21 8.50 -9.55
CA LYS A 349 23.56 8.52 -10.99
C LYS A 349 23.72 9.96 -11.50
N GLY A 350 22.86 10.89 -11.08
CA GLY A 350 22.96 12.30 -11.40
C GLY A 350 24.25 12.95 -10.88
N PHE A 351 24.83 12.45 -9.79
CA PHE A 351 26.17 12.83 -9.32
C PHE A 351 27.33 12.14 -10.07
N GLY A 352 27.02 11.32 -11.09
CA GLY A 352 28.01 10.59 -11.88
C GLY A 352 28.54 9.32 -11.23
N ALA A 353 27.88 8.79 -10.20
CA ALA A 353 28.23 7.52 -9.60
C ALA A 353 27.82 6.33 -10.49
N ILE A 354 28.56 5.22 -10.39
CA ILE A 354 28.17 3.91 -10.91
C ILE A 354 27.32 3.27 -9.80
N VAL A 355 26.05 2.95 -10.11
CA VAL A 355 25.09 2.51 -9.07
C VAL A 355 24.59 1.10 -9.39
N PRO A 356 25.30 0.05 -8.96
CA PRO A 356 24.79 -1.32 -8.96
C PRO A 356 23.66 -1.43 -7.91
N VAL A 357 22.68 -2.28 -8.23
CA VAL A 357 21.50 -2.44 -7.40
C VAL A 357 21.20 -3.91 -7.18
N HIS A 358 20.89 -4.27 -5.94
CA HIS A 358 20.36 -5.58 -5.57
C HIS A 358 19.06 -5.43 -4.78
N ASP A 359 18.04 -6.20 -5.15
CA ASP A 359 16.81 -6.35 -4.38
C ASP A 359 16.30 -7.80 -4.54
N PRO A 360 16.11 -8.56 -3.45
CA PRO A 360 15.74 -9.97 -3.53
C PRO A 360 14.35 -10.22 -4.14
N TYR A 361 13.51 -9.18 -4.24
CA TYR A 361 12.14 -9.28 -4.70
C TYR A 361 11.89 -8.62 -6.06
N ILE A 362 12.83 -7.83 -6.54
CA ILE A 362 12.71 -7.12 -7.81
C ILE A 362 13.48 -7.88 -8.90
N PRO A 363 12.80 -8.36 -9.94
CA PRO A 363 13.47 -9.08 -11.03
C PRO A 363 14.45 -8.17 -11.77
N ASN A 364 15.45 -8.80 -12.41
CA ASN A 364 16.49 -8.13 -13.20
C ASN A 364 17.38 -7.16 -12.40
N THR A 365 17.49 -7.32 -11.09
CA THR A 365 18.57 -6.72 -10.29
C THR A 365 19.77 -7.68 -10.25
N LEU A 366 20.94 -7.16 -9.90
CA LEU A 366 22.17 -7.97 -9.77
C LEU A 366 22.03 -8.97 -8.61
N SER A 367 22.80 -10.05 -8.63
CA SER A 367 23.01 -10.85 -7.43
C SER A 367 23.70 -10.02 -6.35
N ILE A 368 23.64 -10.45 -5.09
CA ILE A 368 24.29 -9.72 -3.99
C ILE A 368 25.81 -9.63 -4.20
N ASP A 369 26.44 -10.72 -4.64
CA ASP A 369 27.88 -10.78 -4.88
C ASP A 369 28.31 -9.82 -6.01
N GLU A 370 27.60 -9.82 -7.15
CA GLU A 370 27.86 -8.89 -8.26
C GLU A 370 27.63 -7.43 -7.88
N ALA A 371 26.62 -7.17 -7.04
CA ALA A 371 26.33 -5.81 -6.59
C ALA A 371 27.41 -5.28 -5.64
N LEU A 372 27.92 -6.12 -4.74
CA LEU A 372 28.95 -5.74 -3.77
C LEU A 372 30.35 -5.66 -4.36
N GLU A 373 30.59 -6.29 -5.52
CA GLU A 373 31.91 -6.34 -6.14
C GLU A 373 32.47 -4.93 -6.38
N ASN A 374 33.69 -4.67 -5.88
CA ASN A 374 34.41 -3.39 -6.02
C ASN A 374 33.61 -2.14 -5.56
N SER A 375 32.71 -2.28 -4.60
CA SER A 375 31.93 -1.15 -4.07
C SER A 375 32.79 -0.20 -3.23
N ASP A 376 32.75 1.10 -3.53
CA ASP A 376 33.31 2.14 -2.65
C ASP A 376 32.38 2.39 -1.45
N VAL A 377 31.08 2.35 -1.67
CA VAL A 377 30.01 2.58 -0.68
C VAL A 377 28.88 1.58 -0.85
N VAL A 378 28.34 1.10 0.24
CA VAL A 378 27.09 0.30 0.26
C VAL A 378 26.00 1.09 0.98
N VAL A 379 24.87 1.29 0.32
CA VAL A 379 23.70 1.94 0.91
C VAL A 379 22.62 0.90 1.13
N VAL A 380 22.22 0.70 2.37
CA VAL A 380 21.06 -0.14 2.71
C VAL A 380 19.82 0.76 2.72
N ALA A 381 19.13 0.79 1.56
CA ALA A 381 18.05 1.74 1.29
C ALA A 381 16.70 1.28 1.85
N ILE A 382 16.51 -0.04 2.03
CA ILE A 382 15.30 -0.62 2.59
C ILE A 382 15.65 -1.71 3.62
N ASN A 383 14.79 -1.88 4.60
CA ASN A 383 14.97 -2.83 5.69
C ASN A 383 14.38 -4.21 5.37
N HIS A 384 14.74 -4.82 4.23
CA HIS A 384 14.39 -6.21 3.99
C HIS A 384 15.01 -7.12 5.06
N PRO A 385 14.26 -8.11 5.58
CA PRO A 385 14.79 -9.02 6.59
C PRO A 385 16.08 -9.73 6.17
N GLU A 386 16.22 -10.04 4.89
CA GLU A 386 17.37 -10.70 4.29
C GLU A 386 18.65 -9.88 4.44
N PHE A 387 18.56 -8.56 4.40
CA PHE A 387 19.73 -7.69 4.52
C PHE A 387 20.33 -7.67 5.93
N GLY A 388 19.55 -7.98 6.96
CA GLY A 388 20.04 -8.03 8.33
C GLY A 388 21.19 -9.00 8.58
N ASN A 389 21.35 -10.00 7.72
CA ASN A 389 22.39 -11.00 7.82
C ASN A 389 23.62 -10.72 6.95
N LEU A 390 23.63 -9.63 6.17
CA LEU A 390 24.68 -9.33 5.18
C LEU A 390 25.84 -8.49 5.73
N ALA A 391 25.91 -8.24 7.03
CA ALA A 391 26.95 -7.37 7.60
C ALA A 391 28.37 -7.86 7.28
N LYS A 392 28.58 -9.17 7.31
CA LYS A 392 29.89 -9.78 7.02
C LYS A 392 30.25 -9.67 5.54
N GLU A 393 29.33 -10.01 4.65
CA GLU A 393 29.50 -9.94 3.20
C GLU A 393 29.79 -8.50 2.77
N ILE A 394 29.08 -7.53 3.34
CA ILE A 394 29.28 -6.10 3.09
C ILE A 394 30.66 -5.67 3.59
N ASP A 395 31.08 -6.04 4.80
CA ASP A 395 32.40 -5.68 5.35
C ASP A 395 33.56 -6.36 4.58
N ASP A 396 33.34 -7.58 4.09
CA ASP A 396 34.29 -8.34 3.29
C ASP A 396 34.40 -7.86 1.83
N SER A 397 33.40 -7.13 1.30
CA SER A 397 33.47 -6.50 -0.04
C SER A 397 34.58 -5.45 -0.15
N GLY A 398 35.10 -4.97 0.99
CA GLY A 398 36.14 -3.94 1.03
C GLY A 398 35.62 -2.52 0.80
N CYS A 399 34.29 -2.31 0.88
CA CYS A 399 33.71 -0.96 0.82
C CYS A 399 34.26 -0.09 1.96
N LYS A 400 34.37 1.22 1.70
CA LYS A 400 34.90 2.19 2.68
C LYS A 400 33.83 2.73 3.62
N LEU A 401 32.56 2.68 3.18
CA LEU A 401 31.44 3.26 3.90
C LEU A 401 30.18 2.40 3.71
N VAL A 402 29.48 2.14 4.80
CA VAL A 402 28.11 1.61 4.80
C VAL A 402 27.18 2.73 5.27
N TYR A 403 26.18 3.07 4.47
CA TYR A 403 25.12 3.99 4.85
C TYR A 403 23.82 3.22 5.03
N ASP A 404 23.34 3.14 6.25
CA ASP A 404 22.13 2.40 6.63
C ASP A 404 20.96 3.36 6.88
N VAL A 405 20.02 3.44 5.95
CA VAL A 405 18.90 4.37 6.03
C VAL A 405 17.98 4.06 7.22
N TRP A 406 17.84 2.78 7.59
CA TRP A 406 16.88 2.33 8.60
C TRP A 406 17.49 1.95 9.95
N GLY A 407 18.82 1.95 10.05
CA GLY A 407 19.51 1.49 11.24
C GLY A 407 19.20 0.02 11.56
N ILE A 408 19.33 -0.85 10.55
CA ILE A 408 19.11 -2.30 10.74
C ILE A 408 20.34 -2.99 11.33
N PHE A 409 21.52 -2.39 11.17
CA PHE A 409 22.77 -2.91 11.73
C PHE A 409 23.14 -2.21 13.03
N ASP A 410 23.86 -2.93 13.88
CA ASP A 410 24.68 -2.34 14.91
C ASP A 410 25.99 -1.82 14.28
N GLY A 411 26.42 -0.63 14.65
CA GLY A 411 27.66 -0.04 14.13
C GLY A 411 28.93 -0.88 14.42
N THR A 412 28.89 -1.77 15.41
CA THR A 412 29.96 -2.72 15.72
C THR A 412 30.02 -3.90 14.74
N SER A 413 29.05 -4.06 13.87
CA SER A 413 29.00 -5.14 12.86
C SER A 413 30.06 -4.98 11.78
N PHE A 414 30.61 -3.78 11.59
CA PHE A 414 31.61 -3.48 10.55
C PHE A 414 32.98 -3.20 11.17
N LYS A 415 33.99 -3.93 10.71
CA LYS A 415 35.39 -3.80 11.20
C LYS A 415 36.28 -3.02 10.23
N LYS A 416 35.96 -3.07 8.93
CA LYS A 416 36.73 -2.47 7.84
C LYS A 416 36.06 -1.21 7.30
N ALA A 417 34.74 -1.21 7.17
CA ALA A 417 33.96 -0.10 6.66
C ALA A 417 33.56 0.89 7.78
N ALA A 418 33.60 2.19 7.47
CA ALA A 418 32.93 3.18 8.31
C ALA A 418 31.41 2.97 8.23
N TYR A 419 30.72 3.12 9.35
CA TYR A 419 29.26 2.97 9.41
C TYR A 419 28.60 4.33 9.67
N MET A 420 27.61 4.64 8.84
CA MET A 420 26.72 5.80 8.99
C MET A 420 25.27 5.35 8.92
N ARG A 421 24.37 6.06 9.57
CA ARG A 421 22.94 5.88 9.43
C ARG A 421 22.19 7.21 9.41
N LEU A 422 20.99 7.22 8.83
CA LEU A 422 20.12 8.39 8.87
C LEU A 422 19.83 8.77 10.32
N GLY A 423 20.08 10.04 10.67
CA GLY A 423 19.90 10.56 12.03
C GLY A 423 21.09 10.37 12.96
N LYS A 424 22.25 9.97 12.43
CA LYS A 424 23.51 9.95 13.20
C LYS A 424 24.64 10.51 12.37
N ARG A 425 25.18 11.63 12.82
CA ARG A 425 26.40 12.19 12.26
C ARG A 425 27.61 11.48 12.89
N THR A 426 28.51 10.96 12.06
CA THR A 426 29.79 10.38 12.48
C THR A 426 30.90 11.41 12.41
#